data_53ef1b7b3fbba5db645b4a916478a9e2
#
_entry.id   53ef1b7b3fbba5db645b4a916478a9e2
#
_cell.length_a   1.000
_cell.length_b   1.000
_cell.length_c   1.000
_cell.angle_alpha   90.00
_cell.angle_beta   90.00
_cell.angle_gamma   90.00
#
_symmetry.space_group_name_H-M   'P 1'
#
loop_
_entity.id
_entity.type
_entity.pdbx_description
1 polymer ?
#
loop_
_entity_poly.entity_id
_entity_poly.type
_entity_poly.pdbx_seq_one_letter_code
_entity_poly.pdbx_strand_id
1 'polypeptide(L)'
;MMKKFFITITILAGLCIATVISSCDKQQQTKPMDYTVTCTLEEPLRHDSATLLVLEESYNKLRVYGADKSANNTFMFKGQIDGPKVALIRWDNDSTQPFHFVLEQGNINIVIKADSWNASGSKQNNDYQRFVNQRNSIMNTRVATWQEYLKAAADKSLTREDELRMVRQDSLLNDSLQRMTVERINKGDAVGRIIRERFAGQLDQEHARLLD
;
A
#
# COMPACT_ATOMS: atom_id res chain seq x y z
N MET A 1 25.19 -65.10 66.46
CA MET A 1 25.37 -63.66 66.60
C MET A 1 25.13 -63.03 65.25
N MET A 2 23.91 -62.52 65.01
CA MET A 2 23.55 -61.91 63.75
C MET A 2 23.42 -60.39 63.96
N LYS A 3 24.26 -59.62 63.24
CA LYS A 3 24.17 -58.18 63.23
C LYS A 3 23.25 -57.76 62.04
N LYS A 4 22.13 -57.12 62.36
CA LYS A 4 21.20 -56.58 61.39
C LYS A 4 21.75 -55.24 60.91
N PHE A 5 21.97 -55.16 59.58
CA PHE A 5 22.26 -53.92 58.91
C PHE A 5 20.94 -53.27 58.49
N PHE A 6 20.66 -52.10 59.05
CA PHE A 6 19.57 -51.22 58.52
C PHE A 6 20.10 -50.36 57.38
N ILE A 7 19.56 -50.55 56.26
CA ILE A 7 19.80 -49.68 55.10
C ILE A 7 18.68 -48.61 55.07
N THR A 8 19.06 -47.40 55.38
CA THR A 8 18.18 -46.26 55.31
C THR A 8 18.20 -45.75 53.82
N ILE A 9 17.07 -45.93 53.11
CA ILE A 9 16.90 -45.40 51.75
C ILE A 9 16.37 -44.00 51.94
N THR A 10 17.19 -42.98 51.58
CA THR A 10 16.78 -41.58 51.50
C THR A 10 16.20 -41.33 50.12
N ILE A 11 14.89 -41.19 50.07
CA ILE A 11 14.20 -40.78 48.82
C ILE A 11 14.37 -39.27 48.67
N LEU A 12 15.21 -38.84 47.72
CA LEU A 12 15.37 -37.46 47.32
C LEU A 12 14.23 -37.15 46.33
N ALA A 13 13.15 -36.53 46.80
CA ALA A 13 12.08 -36.02 45.96
C ALA A 13 12.58 -34.77 45.25
N GLY A 14 13.02 -34.93 43.99
CA GLY A 14 13.34 -33.83 43.10
C GLY A 14 12.07 -33.11 42.69
N LEU A 15 11.87 -31.91 43.22
CA LEU A 15 10.78 -31.01 42.86
C LEU A 15 11.15 -30.35 41.53
N CYS A 16 10.72 -30.92 40.41
CA CYS A 16 10.78 -30.25 39.08
C CYS A 16 9.76 -29.13 39.08
N ILE A 17 10.20 -27.92 39.37
CA ILE A 17 9.43 -26.70 39.09
C ILE A 17 9.50 -26.48 37.57
N ALA A 18 8.48 -26.93 36.86
CA ALA A 18 8.25 -26.54 35.49
C ALA A 18 7.81 -25.07 35.50
N THR A 19 8.76 -24.16 35.26
CA THR A 19 8.45 -22.77 34.93
C THR A 19 7.82 -22.77 33.54
N VAL A 20 6.49 -22.78 33.50
CA VAL A 20 5.73 -22.44 32.29
C VAL A 20 6.01 -20.97 32.01
N ILE A 21 6.96 -20.71 31.13
CA ILE A 21 7.12 -19.38 30.55
C ILE A 21 5.91 -19.18 29.62
N SER A 22 4.83 -18.67 30.19
CA SER A 22 3.78 -18.07 29.40
C SER A 22 4.40 -16.86 28.69
N SER A 23 4.88 -17.07 27.48
CA SER A 23 5.08 -15.98 26.51
C SER A 23 3.68 -15.44 26.17
N CYS A 24 3.16 -14.60 27.07
CA CYS A 24 2.15 -13.64 26.66
C CYS A 24 2.81 -12.78 25.59
N ASP A 25 2.53 -13.06 24.32
CA ASP A 25 2.60 -12.07 23.28
C ASP A 25 1.74 -10.89 23.76
N LYS A 26 2.41 -9.95 24.40
CA LYS A 26 1.84 -8.63 24.62
C LYS A 26 1.66 -8.04 23.23
N GLN A 27 0.51 -8.31 22.59
CA GLN A 27 0.04 -7.41 21.55
C GLN A 27 0.17 -6.01 22.14
N GLN A 28 1.18 -5.28 21.68
CA GLN A 28 1.33 -3.87 22.01
C GLN A 28 0.02 -3.22 21.57
N GLN A 29 -0.86 -2.96 22.50
CA GLN A 29 -2.06 -2.20 22.29
C GLN A 29 -1.58 -0.79 21.89
N THR A 30 -1.45 -0.57 20.60
CA THR A 30 -1.09 0.75 20.06
C THR A 30 -2.18 1.71 20.51
N LYS A 31 -1.75 2.79 21.17
CA LYS A 31 -2.68 3.85 21.61
C LYS A 31 -3.43 4.38 20.39
N PRO A 32 -4.77 4.44 20.42
CA PRO A 32 -5.53 5.01 19.31
C PRO A 32 -5.03 6.41 18.96
N MET A 33 -4.87 6.67 17.68
CA MET A 33 -4.35 7.93 17.13
C MET A 33 -5.45 8.62 16.33
N ASP A 34 -5.61 9.92 16.55
CA ASP A 34 -6.63 10.72 15.87
C ASP A 34 -6.26 10.96 14.40
N TYR A 35 -7.26 10.89 13.53
CA TYR A 35 -7.15 11.27 12.12
C TYR A 35 -8.25 12.25 11.73
N THR A 36 -7.94 13.05 10.72
CA THR A 36 -8.92 13.84 9.96
C THR A 36 -8.64 13.67 8.47
N VAL A 37 -9.64 13.19 7.73
CA VAL A 37 -9.58 13.11 6.26
C VAL A 37 -10.48 14.21 5.71
N THR A 38 -9.92 15.09 4.90
CA THR A 38 -10.67 16.09 4.14
C THR A 38 -10.58 15.73 2.66
N CYS A 39 -11.71 15.44 2.05
CA CYS A 39 -11.80 15.08 0.65
C CYS A 39 -12.56 16.17 -0.12
N THR A 40 -11.90 16.81 -1.08
CA THR A 40 -12.47 17.87 -1.92
C THR A 40 -12.61 17.38 -3.36
N LEU A 41 -13.78 17.56 -3.94
CA LEU A 41 -14.05 17.31 -5.34
C LEU A 41 -13.90 18.61 -6.14
N GLU A 42 -13.05 18.59 -7.17
CA GLU A 42 -12.96 19.71 -8.12
C GLU A 42 -14.06 19.57 -9.20
N GLU A 43 -14.58 20.71 -9.64
CA GLU A 43 -15.57 20.76 -10.74
C GLU A 43 -15.06 20.00 -11.98
N PRO A 44 -15.92 19.26 -12.73
CA PRO A 44 -17.38 19.24 -12.60
C PRO A 44 -17.94 18.14 -11.67
N LEU A 45 -17.10 17.50 -10.86
CA LEU A 45 -17.51 16.36 -10.00
C LEU A 45 -18.42 16.85 -8.88
N ARG A 46 -19.52 16.12 -8.65
CA ARG A 46 -20.46 16.37 -7.53
C ARG A 46 -21.01 15.06 -7.01
N HIS A 47 -20.95 14.87 -5.71
CA HIS A 47 -21.58 13.78 -5.01
C HIS A 47 -22.23 14.32 -3.73
N ASP A 48 -23.36 13.74 -3.36
CA ASP A 48 -24.13 14.19 -2.18
C ASP A 48 -23.62 13.55 -0.89
N SER A 49 -23.05 12.35 -0.99
CA SER A 49 -22.54 11.62 0.16
C SER A 49 -21.37 10.71 -0.20
N ALA A 50 -20.54 10.45 0.80
CA ALA A 50 -19.37 9.58 0.70
C ALA A 50 -19.23 8.70 1.93
N THR A 51 -18.67 7.51 1.75
CA THR A 51 -18.39 6.56 2.81
C THR A 51 -16.90 6.24 2.85
N LEU A 52 -16.28 6.48 4.01
CA LEU A 52 -14.91 6.04 4.29
C LEU A 52 -14.91 4.56 4.67
N LEU A 53 -14.20 3.77 3.90
CA LEU A 53 -14.04 2.33 4.07
C LEU A 53 -12.58 2.00 4.34
N VAL A 54 -12.33 1.03 5.20
CA VAL A 54 -11.00 0.50 5.48
C VAL A 54 -10.95 -0.96 5.08
N LEU A 55 -9.87 -1.35 4.38
CA LEU A 55 -9.58 -2.74 4.09
C LEU A 55 -9.00 -3.39 5.35
N GLU A 56 -9.69 -4.39 5.85
CA GLU A 56 -9.15 -5.26 6.91
C GLU A 56 -8.14 -6.25 6.31
N GLU A 57 -7.34 -6.89 7.15
CA GLU A 57 -6.16 -7.70 6.76
C GLU A 57 -6.44 -8.79 5.70
N SER A 58 -7.66 -9.29 5.63
CA SER A 58 -8.12 -10.06 4.48
C SER A 58 -8.83 -9.11 3.52
N TYR A 59 -8.24 -8.75 2.41
CA TYR A 59 -8.73 -7.86 1.33
C TYR A 59 -10.21 -8.01 0.92
N ASN A 60 -10.93 -8.96 1.51
CA ASN A 60 -12.33 -9.25 1.24
C ASN A 60 -13.30 -8.61 2.25
N LYS A 61 -12.82 -7.89 3.26
CA LYS A 61 -13.68 -7.23 4.24
C LYS A 61 -13.43 -5.74 4.27
N LEU A 62 -14.42 -4.98 3.82
CA LEU A 62 -14.46 -3.54 3.99
C LEU A 62 -15.25 -3.22 5.25
N ARG A 63 -14.65 -2.45 6.14
CA ARG A 63 -15.32 -1.92 7.32
C ARG A 63 -15.62 -0.44 7.12
N VAL A 64 -16.84 -0.03 7.43
CA VAL A 64 -17.25 1.36 7.41
C VAL A 64 -16.61 2.08 8.62
N TYR A 65 -15.86 3.13 8.35
CA TYR A 65 -15.24 3.98 9.36
C TYR A 65 -15.95 5.33 9.52
N GLY A 66 -16.70 5.76 8.52
CA GLY A 66 -17.49 6.97 8.58
C GLY A 66 -18.30 7.19 7.31
N ALA A 67 -19.30 8.01 7.40
CA ALA A 67 -20.05 8.52 6.27
C ALA A 67 -20.27 10.02 6.47
N ASP A 68 -20.22 10.79 5.39
CA ASP A 68 -20.42 12.23 5.45
C ASP A 68 -21.23 12.71 4.25
N LYS A 69 -21.86 13.86 4.41
CA LYS A 69 -22.59 14.56 3.36
C LYS A 69 -21.78 15.73 2.86
N SER A 70 -21.85 15.98 1.57
CA SER A 70 -21.12 17.07 0.93
C SER A 70 -21.52 18.43 1.51
N ALA A 71 -20.52 19.19 1.90
CA ALA A 71 -20.63 20.62 2.14
C ALA A 71 -19.66 21.33 1.19
N ASN A 72 -20.19 22.02 0.19
CA ASN A 72 -19.38 22.71 -0.83
C ASN A 72 -18.37 21.77 -1.55
N ASN A 73 -18.83 20.61 -2.01
CA ASN A 73 -18.01 19.56 -2.62
C ASN A 73 -16.87 19.05 -1.72
N THR A 74 -17.01 19.16 -0.41
CA THR A 74 -16.03 18.69 0.56
C THR A 74 -16.67 17.72 1.53
N PHE A 75 -15.97 16.64 1.84
CA PHE A 75 -16.33 15.62 2.81
C PHE A 75 -15.27 15.57 3.90
N MET A 76 -15.68 15.40 5.16
CA MET A 76 -14.77 15.34 6.28
C MET A 76 -15.05 14.12 7.14
N PHE A 77 -14.02 13.29 7.33
CA PHE A 77 -14.09 12.14 8.22
C PHE A 77 -13.11 12.31 9.37
N LYS A 78 -13.59 12.09 10.59
CA LYS A 78 -12.77 12.15 11.80
C LYS A 78 -12.95 10.90 12.62
N GLY A 79 -11.88 10.45 13.26
CA GLY A 79 -11.94 9.26 14.11
C GLY A 79 -10.59 8.89 14.69
N GLN A 80 -10.52 7.67 15.19
CA GLN A 80 -9.31 7.09 15.77
C GLN A 80 -8.93 5.81 15.04
N ILE A 81 -7.62 5.55 14.93
CA ILE A 81 -7.04 4.40 14.29
C ILE A 81 -5.87 3.86 15.10
N ASP A 82 -5.66 2.57 15.09
CA ASP A 82 -4.62 1.84 15.85
C ASP A 82 -3.31 1.65 15.06
N GLY A 83 -3.24 2.19 13.85
CA GLY A 83 -2.08 2.14 12.97
C GLY A 83 -2.45 2.43 11.52
N PRO A 84 -1.47 2.59 10.62
CA PRO A 84 -1.74 2.87 9.22
C PRO A 84 -2.50 1.74 8.54
N LYS A 85 -3.59 2.05 7.84
CA LYS A 85 -4.43 1.08 7.11
C LYS A 85 -4.69 1.56 5.69
N VAL A 86 -4.90 0.62 4.79
CA VAL A 86 -5.39 0.93 3.45
C VAL A 86 -6.87 1.31 3.54
N ALA A 87 -7.21 2.46 3.01
CA ALA A 87 -8.57 2.98 3.01
C ALA A 87 -8.99 3.43 1.62
N LEU A 88 -10.29 3.54 1.42
CA LEU A 88 -10.88 4.06 0.20
C LEU A 88 -12.12 4.90 0.52
N ILE A 89 -12.46 5.81 -0.37
CA ILE A 89 -13.73 6.54 -0.33
C ILE A 89 -14.63 5.99 -1.43
N ARG A 90 -15.86 5.67 -1.07
CA ARG A 90 -16.91 5.24 -1.98
C ARG A 90 -18.02 6.29 -1.99
N TRP A 91 -18.43 6.68 -3.17
CA TRP A 91 -19.57 7.55 -3.40
C TRP A 91 -20.86 6.74 -3.41
N ASP A 92 -21.93 7.31 -2.89
CA ASP A 92 -23.24 6.72 -3.07
C ASP A 92 -23.66 6.83 -4.54
N ASN A 93 -24.12 5.74 -5.11
CA ASN A 93 -24.54 5.60 -6.51
C ASN A 93 -23.45 5.65 -7.58
N ASP A 94 -22.16 5.51 -7.22
CA ASP A 94 -21.09 5.50 -8.20
C ASP A 94 -20.43 4.12 -8.31
N SER A 95 -20.35 3.61 -9.54
CA SER A 95 -19.64 2.38 -9.89
C SER A 95 -18.19 2.62 -10.28
N THR A 96 -17.70 3.86 -10.19
CA THR A 96 -16.29 4.18 -10.49
C THR A 96 -15.36 3.48 -9.52
N GLN A 97 -14.18 3.14 -9.99
CA GLN A 97 -13.20 2.45 -9.14
C GLN A 97 -12.81 3.35 -7.95
N PRO A 98 -12.94 2.85 -6.73
CA PRO A 98 -12.53 3.61 -5.56
C PRO A 98 -11.02 3.86 -5.62
N PHE A 99 -10.61 5.07 -5.26
CA PHE A 99 -9.19 5.32 -5.09
C PHE A 99 -8.75 4.94 -3.68
N HIS A 100 -7.58 4.33 -3.59
CA HIS A 100 -6.99 3.88 -2.34
C HIS A 100 -6.00 4.92 -1.81
N PHE A 101 -6.01 5.10 -0.50
CA PHE A 101 -5.03 5.93 0.22
C PHE A 101 -4.68 5.28 1.56
N VAL A 102 -3.72 5.84 2.27
CA VAL A 102 -3.37 5.37 3.60
C VAL A 102 -4.10 6.20 4.65
N LEU A 103 -4.97 5.57 5.43
CA LEU A 103 -5.53 6.15 6.63
C LEU A 103 -4.52 5.98 7.75
N GLU A 104 -3.97 7.09 8.24
CA GLU A 104 -2.99 7.14 9.33
C GLU A 104 -3.22 8.38 10.21
N GLN A 105 -2.50 8.50 11.29
CA GLN A 105 -2.59 9.65 12.20
C GLN A 105 -2.36 10.98 11.47
N GLY A 106 -3.13 12.00 11.87
CA GLY A 106 -2.96 13.38 11.42
C GLY A 106 -4.00 13.84 10.41
N ASN A 107 -3.66 14.85 9.65
CA ASN A 107 -4.55 15.45 8.65
C ASN A 107 -4.19 14.93 7.26
N ILE A 108 -5.16 14.29 6.61
CA ILE A 108 -5.03 13.75 5.26
C ILE A 108 -5.92 14.59 4.35
N ASN A 109 -5.33 15.19 3.33
CA ASN A 109 -6.04 15.97 2.33
C ASN A 109 -6.10 15.18 1.02
N ILE A 110 -7.31 14.97 0.53
CA ILE A 110 -7.58 14.28 -0.73
C ILE A 110 -8.24 15.28 -1.67
N VAL A 111 -7.69 15.41 -2.86
CA VAL A 111 -8.26 16.22 -3.94
C VAL A 111 -8.55 15.29 -5.11
N ILE A 112 -9.78 15.31 -5.59
CA ILE A 112 -10.25 14.49 -6.69
C ILE A 112 -10.65 15.38 -7.85
N LYS A 113 -10.11 15.09 -9.02
CA LYS A 113 -10.40 15.71 -10.30
C LYS A 113 -11.09 14.70 -11.23
N ALA A 114 -11.56 15.14 -12.36
CA ALA A 114 -12.24 14.26 -13.32
C ALA A 114 -11.38 13.06 -13.79
N ASP A 115 -10.07 13.24 -13.90
CA ASP A 115 -9.13 12.27 -14.45
C ASP A 115 -8.02 11.84 -13.48
N SER A 116 -7.97 12.42 -12.30
CA SER A 116 -6.87 12.22 -11.36
C SER A 116 -7.28 12.45 -9.91
N TRP A 117 -6.45 11.99 -9.00
CA TRP A 117 -6.60 12.28 -7.58
C TRP A 117 -5.25 12.34 -6.89
N ASN A 118 -5.20 13.02 -5.77
CA ASN A 118 -4.01 13.16 -4.93
C ASN A 118 -4.40 13.02 -3.46
N ALA A 119 -3.64 12.23 -2.70
CA ALA A 119 -3.72 12.18 -1.24
C ALA A 119 -2.40 12.69 -0.65
N SER A 120 -2.47 13.64 0.28
CA SER A 120 -1.33 14.32 0.88
C SER A 120 -1.57 14.65 2.35
N GLY A 121 -0.59 15.30 3.00
CA GLY A 121 -0.69 15.76 4.38
C GLY A 121 -0.24 14.73 5.42
N SER A 122 0.10 13.52 5.02
CA SER A 122 0.64 12.49 5.89
C SER A 122 1.86 11.81 5.26
N LYS A 123 2.68 11.16 6.09
CA LYS A 123 3.94 10.57 5.61
C LYS A 123 3.72 9.52 4.53
N GLN A 124 2.84 8.55 4.77
CA GLN A 124 2.66 7.44 3.84
C GLN A 124 1.93 7.86 2.57
N ASN A 125 0.96 8.78 2.65
CA ASN A 125 0.32 9.33 1.44
C ASN A 125 1.32 10.13 0.59
N ASN A 126 2.20 10.92 1.23
CA ASN A 126 3.27 11.61 0.51
C ASN A 126 4.26 10.63 -0.14
N ASP A 127 4.58 9.51 0.53
CA ASP A 127 5.44 8.45 -0.03
C ASP A 127 4.76 7.75 -1.22
N TYR A 128 3.47 7.47 -1.10
CA TYR A 128 2.68 6.92 -2.20
C TYR A 128 2.64 7.87 -3.40
N GLN A 129 2.36 9.15 -3.17
CA GLN A 129 2.32 10.14 -4.24
C GLN A 129 3.69 10.31 -4.92
N ARG A 130 4.78 10.24 -4.17
CA ARG A 130 6.14 10.26 -4.74
C ARG A 130 6.39 9.06 -5.66
N PHE A 131 5.96 7.86 -5.24
CA PHE A 131 6.04 6.67 -6.08
C PHE A 131 5.23 6.85 -7.38
N VAL A 132 3.98 7.33 -7.28
CA VAL A 132 3.12 7.56 -8.45
C VAL A 132 3.74 8.57 -9.42
N ASN A 133 4.28 9.68 -8.89
CA ASN A 133 4.93 10.71 -9.70
C ASN A 133 6.17 10.17 -10.42
N GLN A 134 7.00 9.38 -9.73
CA GLN A 134 8.19 8.76 -10.32
C GLN A 134 7.80 7.74 -11.40
N ARG A 135 6.79 6.91 -11.12
CA ARG A 135 6.24 5.96 -12.09
C ARG A 135 5.73 6.67 -13.36
N ASN A 136 4.94 7.72 -13.17
CA ASN A 136 4.40 8.50 -14.28
C ASN A 136 5.50 9.18 -15.09
N SER A 137 6.55 9.69 -14.46
CA SER A 137 7.72 10.25 -15.16
C SER A 137 8.38 9.22 -16.07
N ILE A 138 8.62 8.00 -15.59
CA ILE A 138 9.17 6.91 -16.41
C ILE A 138 8.23 6.57 -17.57
N MET A 139 6.94 6.42 -17.29
CA MET A 139 5.95 6.10 -18.32
C MET A 139 5.86 7.18 -19.40
N ASN A 140 5.88 8.46 -19.01
CA ASN A 140 5.87 9.58 -19.96
C ASN A 140 7.12 9.59 -20.85
N THR A 141 8.29 9.28 -20.28
CA THR A 141 9.53 9.14 -21.05
C THR A 141 9.41 7.99 -22.06
N ARG A 142 8.87 6.84 -21.67
CA ARG A 142 8.63 5.71 -22.59
C ARG A 142 7.69 6.11 -23.73
N VAL A 143 6.58 6.75 -23.41
CA VAL A 143 5.62 7.23 -24.43
C VAL A 143 6.28 8.20 -25.38
N ALA A 144 7.05 9.19 -24.91
CA ALA A 144 7.77 10.14 -25.75
C ALA A 144 8.77 9.43 -26.67
N THR A 145 9.55 8.48 -26.15
CA THR A 145 10.49 7.65 -26.95
C THR A 145 9.76 6.92 -28.09
N TRP A 146 8.62 6.31 -27.80
CA TRP A 146 7.83 5.62 -28.84
C TRP A 146 7.20 6.57 -29.84
N GLN A 147 6.79 7.77 -29.45
CA GLN A 147 6.30 8.79 -30.37
C GLN A 147 7.39 9.26 -31.32
N GLU A 148 8.61 9.49 -30.84
CA GLU A 148 9.78 9.80 -31.68
C GLU A 148 10.09 8.68 -32.66
N TYR A 149 10.06 7.41 -32.21
CA TYR A 149 10.23 6.24 -33.06
C TYR A 149 9.20 6.24 -34.21
N LEU A 150 7.92 6.35 -33.89
CA LEU A 150 6.85 6.31 -34.87
C LEU A 150 6.97 7.45 -35.89
N LYS A 151 7.38 8.63 -35.44
CA LYS A 151 7.63 9.77 -36.32
C LYS A 151 8.78 9.51 -37.29
N ALA A 152 9.93 9.07 -36.76
CA ALA A 152 11.11 8.75 -37.59
C ALA A 152 10.84 7.62 -38.60
N ALA A 153 10.04 6.62 -38.20
CA ALA A 153 9.62 5.54 -39.10
C ALA A 153 8.70 6.05 -40.21
N ALA A 154 7.75 6.94 -39.91
CA ALA A 154 6.85 7.55 -40.89
C ALA A 154 7.62 8.42 -41.90
N ASP A 155 8.59 9.19 -41.42
CA ASP A 155 9.45 10.06 -42.23
C ASP A 155 10.52 9.28 -43.01
N LYS A 156 10.60 7.92 -42.85
CA LYS A 156 11.61 7.04 -43.42
C LYS A 156 13.06 7.46 -43.07
N SER A 157 13.23 8.15 -41.98
CA SER A 157 14.52 8.61 -41.46
C SER A 157 15.13 7.67 -40.42
N LEU A 158 14.37 6.65 -39.97
CA LEU A 158 14.80 5.69 -38.95
C LEU A 158 15.92 4.80 -39.47
N THR A 159 17.08 4.87 -38.81
CA THR A 159 18.21 3.97 -39.07
C THR A 159 18.08 2.72 -38.18
N ARG A 160 18.76 1.64 -38.57
CA ARG A 160 18.86 0.41 -37.73
C ARG A 160 19.50 0.70 -36.37
N GLU A 161 20.46 1.60 -36.31
CA GLU A 161 21.13 1.99 -35.07
C GLU A 161 20.16 2.74 -34.15
N ASP A 162 19.37 3.67 -34.69
CA ASP A 162 18.36 4.40 -33.95
C ASP A 162 17.31 3.44 -33.37
N GLU A 163 16.81 2.50 -34.16
CA GLU A 163 15.89 1.47 -33.71
C GLU A 163 16.44 0.68 -32.52
N LEU A 164 17.68 0.18 -32.63
CA LEU A 164 18.32 -0.59 -31.55
C LEU A 164 18.53 0.25 -30.28
N ARG A 165 18.90 1.53 -30.43
CA ARG A 165 19.06 2.46 -29.32
C ARG A 165 17.72 2.66 -28.59
N MET A 166 16.67 2.92 -29.32
CA MET A 166 15.34 3.18 -28.72
C MET A 166 14.77 1.95 -28.03
N VAL A 167 14.89 0.75 -28.65
CA VAL A 167 14.47 -0.51 -28.02
C VAL A 167 15.24 -0.76 -26.71
N ARG A 168 16.56 -0.51 -26.72
CA ARG A 168 17.39 -0.65 -25.49
C ARG A 168 16.96 0.35 -24.42
N GLN A 169 16.70 1.60 -24.78
CA GLN A 169 16.24 2.62 -23.86
C GLN A 169 14.89 2.25 -23.23
N ASP A 170 13.92 1.82 -24.04
CA ASP A 170 12.62 1.38 -23.53
C ASP A 170 12.74 0.18 -22.59
N SER A 171 13.60 -0.79 -22.92
CA SER A 171 13.87 -1.95 -22.08
C SER A 171 14.44 -1.54 -20.71
N LEU A 172 15.39 -0.60 -20.66
CA LEU A 172 15.99 -0.11 -19.41
C LEU A 172 14.96 0.66 -18.55
N LEU A 173 14.11 1.47 -19.19
CA LEU A 173 13.04 2.20 -18.49
C LEU A 173 12.00 1.24 -17.95
N ASN A 174 11.65 0.20 -18.71
CA ASN A 174 10.72 -0.84 -18.25
C ASN A 174 11.29 -1.60 -17.05
N ASP A 175 12.53 -2.08 -17.13
CA ASP A 175 13.19 -2.78 -16.01
C ASP A 175 13.23 -1.89 -14.74
N SER A 176 13.58 -0.61 -14.90
CA SER A 176 13.56 0.35 -13.78
C SER A 176 12.17 0.48 -13.15
N LEU A 177 11.13 0.56 -13.96
CA LEU A 177 9.74 0.62 -13.51
C LEU A 177 9.32 -0.62 -12.74
N GLN A 178 9.67 -1.79 -13.26
CA GLN A 178 9.37 -3.09 -12.65
C GLN A 178 10.07 -3.24 -11.30
N ARG A 179 11.38 -2.99 -11.24
CA ARG A 179 12.18 -3.04 -9.99
C ARG A 179 11.66 -2.11 -8.93
N MET A 180 11.41 -0.84 -9.27
CA MET A 180 10.85 0.15 -8.35
C MET A 180 9.52 -0.33 -7.76
N THR A 181 8.69 -0.98 -8.59
CA THR A 181 7.38 -1.51 -8.15
C THR A 181 7.56 -2.68 -7.18
N VAL A 182 8.43 -3.65 -7.50
CA VAL A 182 8.75 -4.79 -6.62
C VAL A 182 9.33 -4.31 -5.29
N GLU A 183 10.35 -3.46 -5.32
CA GLU A 183 10.99 -2.92 -4.12
C GLU A 183 9.99 -2.22 -3.19
N ARG A 184 9.03 -1.50 -3.78
CA ARG A 184 8.03 -0.79 -2.98
C ARG A 184 6.97 -1.73 -2.40
N ILE A 185 6.57 -2.76 -3.14
CA ILE A 185 5.65 -3.80 -2.66
C ILE A 185 6.28 -4.57 -1.49
N ASN A 186 7.54 -4.99 -1.61
CA ASN A 186 8.24 -5.82 -0.62
C ASN A 186 8.55 -5.10 0.69
N LYS A 187 8.31 -3.78 0.80
CA LYS A 187 8.32 -3.09 2.10
C LYS A 187 7.17 -3.55 3.02
N GLY A 188 6.11 -4.15 2.48
CA GLY A 188 5.02 -4.76 3.25
C GLY A 188 4.14 -3.78 4.03
N ASP A 189 4.41 -2.47 3.98
CA ASP A 189 3.61 -1.44 4.64
C ASP A 189 2.29 -1.14 3.89
N ALA A 190 1.47 -0.23 4.40
CA ALA A 190 0.19 0.11 3.78
C ALA A 190 0.35 0.62 2.34
N VAL A 191 1.39 1.40 2.04
CA VAL A 191 1.68 1.87 0.68
C VAL A 191 2.08 0.72 -0.24
N GLY A 192 2.91 -0.21 0.23
CA GLY A 192 3.27 -1.42 -0.52
C GLY A 192 2.05 -2.26 -0.88
N ARG A 193 1.08 -2.37 0.04
CA ARG A 193 -0.19 -3.07 -0.21
C ARG A 193 -1.02 -2.39 -1.31
N ILE A 194 -1.17 -1.06 -1.28
CA ILE A 194 -1.86 -0.31 -2.35
C ILE A 194 -1.18 -0.54 -3.70
N ILE A 195 0.16 -0.48 -3.73
CA ILE A 195 0.93 -0.65 -4.96
C ILE A 195 0.80 -2.09 -5.48
N ARG A 196 0.82 -3.10 -4.59
CA ARG A 196 0.57 -4.51 -4.96
C ARG A 196 -0.78 -4.66 -5.65
N GLU A 197 -1.83 -4.14 -5.06
CA GLU A 197 -3.19 -4.23 -5.61
C GLU A 197 -3.32 -3.56 -6.98
N ARG A 198 -2.71 -2.38 -7.15
CA ARG A 198 -2.85 -1.59 -8.39
C ARG A 198 -1.91 -1.99 -9.50
N PHE A 199 -0.72 -2.48 -9.18
CA PHE A 199 0.35 -2.59 -10.16
C PHE A 199 1.01 -3.97 -10.23
N ALA A 200 0.77 -4.90 -9.29
CA ALA A 200 1.39 -6.22 -9.36
C ALA A 200 1.00 -7.00 -10.63
N GLY A 201 -0.25 -6.85 -11.09
CA GLY A 201 -0.70 -7.46 -12.34
C GLY A 201 -0.07 -6.90 -13.63
N GLN A 202 0.71 -5.82 -13.52
CA GLN A 202 1.46 -5.21 -14.62
C GLN A 202 2.94 -5.62 -14.63
N LEU A 203 3.38 -6.40 -13.65
CA LEU A 203 4.73 -6.96 -13.62
C LEU A 203 4.85 -8.09 -14.64
N ASP A 204 6.02 -8.16 -15.29
CA ASP A 204 6.36 -9.33 -16.09
C ASP A 204 6.68 -10.55 -15.20
N GLN A 205 6.82 -11.72 -15.82
CA GLN A 205 7.05 -12.97 -15.08
C GLN A 205 8.32 -12.97 -14.23
N GLU A 206 9.38 -12.32 -14.69
CA GLU A 206 10.64 -12.26 -13.98
C GLU A 206 10.50 -11.46 -12.69
N HIS A 207 9.95 -10.26 -12.80
CA HIS A 207 9.76 -9.35 -11.66
C HIS A 207 8.66 -9.84 -10.71
N ALA A 208 7.60 -10.45 -11.23
CA ALA A 208 6.54 -11.01 -10.39
C ALA A 208 7.04 -12.12 -9.43
N ARG A 209 8.10 -12.87 -9.82
CA ARG A 209 8.73 -13.89 -8.96
C ARG A 209 9.55 -13.30 -7.81
N LEU A 210 9.83 -12.00 -7.83
CA LEU A 210 10.57 -11.30 -6.79
C LEU A 210 9.64 -10.71 -5.71
N LEU A 211 8.33 -10.92 -5.82
CA LEU A 211 7.38 -10.50 -4.79
C LEU A 211 7.42 -11.49 -3.62
N ASP A 212 7.65 -10.96 -2.41
CA ASP A 212 7.60 -11.68 -1.14
C ASP A 212 6.15 -11.85 -0.63
#